data_e0fc77836ff8d49476261ffa07966dc5
#
_entry.id   e0fc77836ff8d49476261ffa07966dc5
#
_cell.length_a   1.000
_cell.length_b   1.000
_cell.length_c   1.000
_cell.angle_alpha   90.00
_cell.angle_beta   90.00
_cell.angle_gamma   90.00
#
_symmetry.space_group_name_H-M   'P 1'
#
loop_
_entity.id
_entity.type
_entity.pdbx_description
1 polymer ?
#
loop_
_entity_poly.entity_id
_entity_poly.type
_entity_poly.pdbx_seq_one_letter_code
_entity_poly.pdbx_strand_id
1 'polypeptide(L)'
;LREQQSYMNALFDMAAGMVDGQGHEHMTGAGRFLDWPTSRDRKAVDAGLHALLLMTFDAGIRMAGALGDTALAAKCSSAAERMRKVTPDYATTKQSAALAALAGLVPARQVNEEVLKKGGVEGFSTFYGYYMLQAKAKAGDYAGAIDNIDTYWGAMLDLGATTFWEDFDIKWLDNAARIDELVPEGKVDVHRSYGDFCYKGFRHSFCHGWASGPTAWLSEHVLGISIVEPGCKAVRVRPHLGGLQWAEGTFPTPYGVISVRHERQGDGTVKSKISAPKGVKIVR
;
A
#
# COMPACT_ATOMS: atom_id res chain seq x y z
N LEU A 1 22.86 2.87 -5.22
CA LEU A 1 22.88 3.60 -3.93
C LEU A 1 24.11 4.51 -3.82
N ARG A 2 25.34 4.02 -4.04
CA ARG A 2 26.58 4.84 -3.87
C ARG A 2 26.59 6.10 -4.75
N GLU A 3 26.16 6.02 -5.99
CA GLU A 3 26.08 7.16 -6.92
C GLU A 3 25.12 8.27 -6.44
N GLN A 4 24.12 7.91 -5.64
CA GLN A 4 23.11 8.82 -5.12
C GLN A 4 23.33 9.18 -3.64
N GLN A 5 24.44 8.78 -3.03
CA GLN A 5 24.66 8.90 -1.59
C GLN A 5 24.59 10.35 -1.09
N SER A 6 25.23 11.29 -1.82
CA SER A 6 25.20 12.72 -1.46
C SER A 6 23.79 13.31 -1.50
N TYR A 7 23.01 12.95 -2.52
CA TYR A 7 21.61 13.34 -2.65
C TYR A 7 20.75 12.76 -1.52
N MET A 8 20.94 11.48 -1.21
CA MET A 8 20.25 10.82 -0.11
C MET A 8 20.57 11.50 1.23
N ASN A 9 21.83 11.82 1.49
CA ASN A 9 22.22 12.51 2.72
C ASN A 9 21.52 13.86 2.84
N ALA A 10 21.45 14.64 1.77
CA ALA A 10 20.71 15.91 1.75
C ALA A 10 19.19 15.73 2.02
N LEU A 11 18.58 14.71 1.45
CA LEU A 11 17.16 14.39 1.71
C LEU A 11 16.93 14.01 3.18
N PHE A 12 17.80 13.19 3.77
CA PHE A 12 17.65 12.79 5.17
C PHE A 12 18.01 13.92 6.13
N ASP A 13 18.89 14.87 5.74
CA ASP A 13 19.11 16.10 6.51
C ASP A 13 17.86 16.98 6.53
N MET A 14 17.23 17.16 5.37
CA MET A 14 15.97 17.88 5.28
C MET A 14 14.87 17.18 6.10
N ALA A 15 14.72 15.87 5.96
CA ALA A 15 13.75 15.08 6.71
C ALA A 15 13.96 15.18 8.22
N ALA A 16 15.22 15.10 8.71
CA ALA A 16 15.56 15.23 10.11
C ALA A 16 15.22 16.61 10.67
N GLY A 17 15.36 17.66 9.85
CA GLY A 17 14.93 19.03 10.18
C GLY A 17 13.40 19.18 10.34
N MET A 18 12.61 18.21 9.90
CA MET A 18 11.14 18.18 10.06
C MET A 18 10.68 17.49 11.35
N VAL A 19 11.59 17.11 12.24
CA VAL A 19 11.29 16.45 13.51
C VAL A 19 11.83 17.28 14.65
N ASP A 20 10.97 17.69 15.58
CA ASP A 20 11.38 18.46 16.77
C ASP A 20 12.10 17.61 17.82
N GLY A 21 12.58 18.25 18.87
CA GLY A 21 13.27 17.58 19.98
C GLY A 21 12.41 16.58 20.76
N GLN A 22 11.09 16.69 20.66
CA GLN A 22 10.13 15.82 21.33
C GLN A 22 9.65 14.68 20.42
N GLY A 23 10.00 14.71 19.12
CA GLY A 23 9.66 13.69 18.14
C GLY A 23 8.39 13.98 17.36
N HIS A 24 7.81 15.16 17.47
CA HIS A 24 6.69 15.55 16.64
C HIS A 24 7.16 15.97 15.23
N GLU A 25 6.41 15.56 14.24
CA GLU A 25 6.55 16.03 12.88
C GLU A 25 6.05 17.48 12.79
N HIS A 26 6.82 18.36 12.15
CA HIS A 26 6.46 19.76 11.93
C HIS A 26 6.78 20.22 10.51
N MET A 27 6.42 19.42 9.50
CA MET A 27 6.55 19.83 8.11
C MET A 27 5.82 21.16 7.90
N THR A 28 6.57 22.17 7.46
CA THR A 28 6.07 23.52 7.19
C THR A 28 5.90 23.73 5.69
N GLY A 29 5.00 24.64 5.30
CA GLY A 29 4.77 25.03 3.91
C GLY A 29 3.39 24.67 3.39
N ALA A 30 3.12 25.02 2.12
CA ALA A 30 1.82 24.88 1.46
C ALA A 30 1.38 23.43 1.19
N GLY A 31 2.13 22.44 1.69
CA GLY A 31 2.02 21.06 1.28
C GLY A 31 1.70 20.04 2.38
N ARG A 32 1.09 20.45 3.50
CA ARG A 32 0.56 19.45 4.45
C ARG A 32 -0.60 18.69 3.82
N PHE A 33 -0.27 17.65 3.12
CA PHE A 33 -1.20 16.87 2.31
C PHE A 33 -0.83 15.39 2.43
N LEU A 34 -1.81 14.55 2.71
CA LEU A 34 -1.64 13.10 2.73
C LEU A 34 -2.28 12.47 1.49
N ASP A 35 -3.58 12.67 1.35
CA ASP A 35 -4.41 12.13 0.27
C ASP A 35 -5.64 13.05 0.11
N TRP A 36 -6.25 13.07 -1.06
CA TRP A 36 -7.45 13.89 -1.29
C TRP A 36 -8.60 13.55 -0.36
N PRO A 37 -8.97 12.27 -0.15
CA PRO A 37 -10.04 11.92 0.81
C PRO A 37 -9.76 12.36 2.24
N THR A 38 -8.50 12.43 2.66
CA THR A 38 -8.13 12.86 4.02
C THR A 38 -7.85 14.35 4.13
N SER A 39 -7.82 15.10 3.03
CA SER A 39 -7.36 16.50 2.99
C SER A 39 -8.13 17.45 3.90
N ARG A 40 -9.39 17.12 4.24
CA ARG A 40 -10.26 17.88 5.14
C ARG A 40 -10.15 17.46 6.61
N ASP A 41 -9.46 16.35 6.89
CA ASP A 41 -9.24 15.83 8.24
C ASP A 41 -7.79 16.10 8.66
N ARG A 42 -7.59 17.17 9.42
CA ARG A 42 -6.24 17.57 9.86
C ARG A 42 -5.56 16.50 10.71
N LYS A 43 -6.31 15.79 11.56
CA LYS A 43 -5.74 14.73 12.40
C LYS A 43 -5.23 13.57 11.56
N ALA A 44 -6.00 13.18 10.53
CA ALA A 44 -5.57 12.15 9.58
C ALA A 44 -4.31 12.56 8.81
N VAL A 45 -4.25 13.81 8.35
CA VAL A 45 -3.06 14.36 7.66
C VAL A 45 -1.86 14.35 8.59
N ASP A 46 -1.99 14.87 9.81
CA ASP A 46 -0.89 14.94 10.78
C ASP A 46 -0.39 13.53 11.16
N ALA A 47 -1.29 12.59 11.42
CA ALA A 47 -0.94 11.22 11.74
C ALA A 47 -0.29 10.49 10.56
N GLY A 48 -0.80 10.68 9.36
CA GLY A 48 -0.28 10.06 8.15
C GLY A 48 1.12 10.58 7.79
N LEU A 49 1.35 11.88 7.87
CA LEU A 49 2.66 12.49 7.62
C LEU A 49 3.69 12.04 8.65
N HIS A 50 3.31 11.98 9.93
CA HIS A 50 4.16 11.44 10.98
C HIS A 50 4.57 9.99 10.69
N ALA A 51 3.62 9.14 10.33
CA ALA A 51 3.88 7.74 10.01
C ALA A 51 4.79 7.59 8.77
N LEU A 52 4.53 8.34 7.69
CA LEU A 52 5.35 8.31 6.48
C LEU A 52 6.78 8.78 6.74
N LEU A 53 6.96 9.84 7.53
CA LEU A 53 8.29 10.34 7.88
C LEU A 53 9.05 9.32 8.72
N LEU A 54 8.41 8.65 9.67
CA LEU A 54 9.01 7.55 10.43
C LEU A 54 9.42 6.39 9.52
N MET A 55 8.56 5.97 8.59
CA MET A 55 8.89 4.93 7.60
C MET A 55 10.07 5.36 6.70
N THR A 56 10.19 6.66 6.40
CA THR A 56 11.33 7.22 5.66
C THR A 56 12.63 7.02 6.43
N PHE A 57 12.66 7.31 7.73
CA PHE A 57 13.86 7.08 8.56
C PHE A 57 14.19 5.59 8.68
N ASP A 58 13.20 4.71 8.80
CA ASP A 58 13.42 3.26 8.82
C ASP A 58 14.03 2.76 7.49
N ALA A 59 13.61 3.34 6.37
CA ALA A 59 14.25 3.08 5.09
C ALA A 59 15.69 3.63 5.05
N GLY A 60 15.91 4.82 5.57
CA GLY A 60 17.23 5.45 5.69
C GLY A 60 18.23 4.60 6.49
N ILE A 61 17.80 4.03 7.61
CA ILE A 61 18.65 3.12 8.41
C ILE A 61 19.10 1.91 7.58
N ARG A 62 18.17 1.29 6.84
CA ARG A 62 18.51 0.14 5.99
C ARG A 62 19.43 0.50 4.82
N MET A 63 19.18 1.67 4.20
CA MET A 63 20.01 2.16 3.08
C MET A 63 21.41 2.53 3.56
N ALA A 64 21.53 3.21 4.70
CA ALA A 64 22.80 3.53 5.34
C ALA A 64 23.60 2.28 5.70
N GLY A 65 22.94 1.26 6.27
CA GLY A 65 23.54 -0.03 6.54
C GLY A 65 24.13 -0.72 5.28
N ALA A 66 23.40 -0.68 4.17
CA ALA A 66 23.87 -1.22 2.89
C ALA A 66 25.07 -0.44 2.30
N LEU A 67 25.22 0.82 2.65
CA LEU A 67 26.33 1.69 2.22
C LEU A 67 27.54 1.66 3.18
N GLY A 68 27.35 1.19 4.42
CA GLY A 68 28.31 1.34 5.50
C GLY A 68 28.41 2.76 6.05
N ASP A 69 27.39 3.58 5.83
CA ASP A 69 27.31 4.98 6.28
C ASP A 69 26.75 5.05 7.71
N THR A 70 27.65 4.96 8.69
CA THR A 70 27.31 4.97 10.11
C THR A 70 26.75 6.31 10.59
N ALA A 71 27.17 7.42 9.98
CA ALA A 71 26.70 8.76 10.35
C ALA A 71 25.22 8.93 9.92
N LEU A 72 24.88 8.55 8.69
CA LEU A 72 23.50 8.56 8.21
C LEU A 72 22.62 7.60 9.01
N ALA A 73 23.11 6.38 9.32
CA ALA A 73 22.39 5.42 10.14
C ALA A 73 22.05 6.00 11.53
N ALA A 74 23.04 6.60 12.21
CA ALA A 74 22.84 7.22 13.51
C ALA A 74 21.83 8.40 13.48
N LYS A 75 21.91 9.24 12.45
CA LYS A 75 20.97 10.34 12.23
C LYS A 75 19.53 9.83 12.09
N CYS A 76 19.30 8.88 11.18
CA CYS A 76 17.99 8.30 10.95
C CYS A 76 17.46 7.57 12.19
N SER A 77 18.32 6.80 12.90
CA SER A 77 17.93 6.10 14.13
C SER A 77 17.50 7.07 15.22
N SER A 78 18.27 8.15 15.45
CA SER A 78 17.93 9.16 16.46
C SER A 78 16.59 9.85 16.18
N ALA A 79 16.30 10.19 14.92
CA ALA A 79 15.02 10.77 14.53
C ALA A 79 13.88 9.76 14.73
N ALA A 80 14.03 8.53 14.23
CA ALA A 80 13.03 7.46 14.36
C ALA A 80 12.72 7.13 15.82
N GLU A 81 13.73 7.07 16.70
CA GLU A 81 13.56 6.80 18.13
C GLU A 81 12.76 7.90 18.85
N ARG A 82 12.97 9.18 18.48
CA ARG A 82 12.14 10.26 19.00
C ARG A 82 10.71 10.16 18.51
N MET A 83 10.51 9.94 17.22
CA MET A 83 9.17 9.86 16.62
C MET A 83 8.35 8.69 17.17
N ARG A 84 8.96 7.55 17.46
CA ARG A 84 8.27 6.39 18.07
C ARG A 84 7.71 6.64 19.47
N LYS A 85 8.13 7.69 20.15
CA LYS A 85 7.57 8.09 21.46
C LYS A 85 6.25 8.84 21.32
N VAL A 86 5.90 9.27 20.12
CA VAL A 86 4.68 10.01 19.80
C VAL A 86 3.73 9.10 19.04
N THR A 87 2.51 8.94 19.56
CA THR A 87 1.43 8.25 18.85
C THR A 87 0.35 9.29 18.52
N PRO A 88 0.26 9.76 17.26
CA PRO A 88 -0.75 10.72 16.85
C PRO A 88 -2.14 10.08 16.80
N ASP A 89 -3.18 10.91 16.71
CA ASP A 89 -4.58 10.46 16.56
C ASP A 89 -4.78 9.87 15.15
N TYR A 90 -4.51 8.57 15.02
CA TYR A 90 -4.45 7.85 13.75
C TYR A 90 -5.80 7.27 13.30
N ALA A 91 -6.81 7.22 14.18
CA ALA A 91 -8.01 6.41 13.95
C ALA A 91 -9.13 7.13 13.21
N THR A 92 -8.90 8.36 12.75
CA THR A 92 -9.94 9.19 12.11
C THR A 92 -10.22 8.78 10.66
N THR A 93 -9.24 8.18 9.97
CA THR A 93 -9.41 7.62 8.62
C THR A 93 -8.68 6.29 8.47
N LYS A 94 -9.08 5.46 7.50
CA LYS A 94 -8.39 4.21 7.19
C LYS A 94 -6.97 4.44 6.65
N GLN A 95 -6.75 5.55 5.95
CA GLN A 95 -5.45 5.95 5.42
C GLN A 95 -4.43 6.15 6.53
N SER A 96 -4.74 7.03 7.48
CA SER A 96 -3.86 7.32 8.61
C SER A 96 -3.66 6.10 9.52
N ALA A 97 -4.72 5.32 9.75
CA ALA A 97 -4.65 4.10 10.53
C ALA A 97 -3.74 3.04 9.90
N ALA A 98 -3.86 2.81 8.59
CA ALA A 98 -3.00 1.89 7.87
C ALA A 98 -1.52 2.29 7.95
N LEU A 99 -1.22 3.58 7.75
CA LEU A 99 0.14 4.08 7.85
C LEU A 99 0.71 3.94 9.27
N ALA A 100 -0.08 4.23 10.31
CA ALA A 100 0.34 4.04 11.70
C ALA A 100 0.69 2.58 12.00
N ALA A 101 -0.09 1.62 11.47
CA ALA A 101 0.20 0.20 11.56
C ALA A 101 1.48 -0.18 10.83
N LEU A 102 1.67 0.33 9.62
CA LEU A 102 2.86 0.04 8.79
C LEU A 102 4.13 0.61 9.41
N ALA A 103 4.06 1.82 9.94
CA ALA A 103 5.16 2.46 10.67
C ALA A 103 5.48 1.80 12.02
N GLY A 104 4.63 0.87 12.49
CA GLY A 104 4.83 0.19 13.78
C GLY A 104 4.52 1.05 15.00
N LEU A 105 3.80 2.16 14.84
CA LEU A 105 3.33 3.02 15.92
C LEU A 105 2.22 2.33 16.74
N VAL A 106 1.42 1.50 16.07
CA VAL A 106 0.31 0.75 16.67
C VAL A 106 0.34 -0.68 16.16
N PRO A 107 -0.02 -1.68 16.95
CA PRO A 107 -0.11 -3.06 16.49
C PRO A 107 -1.08 -3.20 15.32
N ALA A 108 -0.63 -3.78 14.20
CA ALA A 108 -1.43 -3.89 12.98
C ALA A 108 -2.74 -4.66 13.20
N ARG A 109 -2.75 -5.68 14.09
CA ARG A 109 -3.96 -6.43 14.45
C ARG A 109 -5.00 -5.53 15.11
N GLN A 110 -4.57 -4.66 16.02
CA GLN A 110 -5.46 -3.69 16.67
C GLN A 110 -6.08 -2.73 15.65
N VAL A 111 -5.24 -2.14 14.79
CA VAL A 111 -5.72 -1.22 13.73
C VAL A 111 -6.70 -1.91 12.79
N ASN A 112 -6.44 -3.17 12.43
CA ASN A 112 -7.32 -3.94 11.57
C ASN A 112 -8.70 -4.13 12.20
N GLU A 113 -8.77 -4.55 13.46
CA GLU A 113 -10.04 -4.79 14.17
C GLU A 113 -10.79 -3.48 14.48
N GLU A 114 -10.08 -2.45 14.90
CA GLU A 114 -10.70 -1.20 15.37
C GLU A 114 -11.09 -0.25 14.23
N VAL A 115 -10.36 -0.29 13.10
CA VAL A 115 -10.54 0.70 12.01
C VAL A 115 -10.74 0.06 10.64
N LEU A 116 -9.80 -0.80 10.15
CA LEU A 116 -9.79 -1.20 8.75
C LEU A 116 -10.95 -2.10 8.36
N LYS A 117 -11.41 -2.97 9.26
CA LYS A 117 -12.58 -3.86 9.02
C LYS A 117 -13.90 -3.13 9.08
N LYS A 118 -14.00 -2.03 9.83
CA LYS A 118 -15.27 -1.31 10.02
C LYS A 118 -15.78 -0.71 8.72
N GLY A 119 -17.04 -0.95 8.38
CA GLY A 119 -17.67 -0.46 7.15
C GLY A 119 -17.10 -1.07 5.86
N GLY A 120 -16.44 -2.22 5.93
CA GLY A 120 -15.90 -2.91 4.74
C GLY A 120 -14.94 -2.02 3.95
N VAL A 121 -15.26 -1.76 2.67
CA VAL A 121 -14.46 -0.91 1.78
C VAL A 121 -14.84 0.58 1.81
N GLU A 122 -15.84 0.97 2.61
CA GLU A 122 -16.12 2.40 2.82
C GLU A 122 -14.88 3.12 3.35
N GLY A 123 -14.57 4.28 2.77
CA GLY A 123 -13.38 5.06 3.10
C GLY A 123 -12.09 4.54 2.48
N PHE A 124 -12.15 3.54 1.60
CA PHE A 124 -11.01 3.20 0.73
C PHE A 124 -10.79 4.34 -0.26
N SER A 125 -9.55 4.49 -0.69
CA SER A 125 -9.19 5.30 -1.85
C SER A 125 -8.29 4.48 -2.77
N THR A 126 -8.31 4.80 -4.04
CA THR A 126 -7.60 4.03 -5.06
C THR A 126 -6.10 3.97 -4.80
N PHE A 127 -5.49 5.06 -4.34
CA PHE A 127 -4.06 5.13 -4.04
C PHE A 127 -3.74 4.49 -2.67
N TYR A 128 -4.34 4.99 -1.58
CA TYR A 128 -4.04 4.51 -0.23
C TYR A 128 -4.63 3.14 0.08
N GLY A 129 -5.52 2.63 -0.76
CA GLY A 129 -5.98 1.25 -0.69
C GLY A 129 -4.84 0.24 -0.65
N TYR A 130 -3.73 0.48 -1.37
CA TYR A 130 -2.53 -0.34 -1.29
C TYR A 130 -1.98 -0.42 0.15
N TYR A 131 -1.85 0.70 0.83
CA TYR A 131 -1.35 0.72 2.21
C TYR A 131 -2.32 0.06 3.19
N MET A 132 -3.64 0.17 2.96
CA MET A 132 -4.66 -0.52 3.75
C MET A 132 -4.55 -2.03 3.59
N LEU A 133 -4.38 -2.52 2.36
CA LEU A 133 -4.15 -3.94 2.06
C LEU A 133 -2.85 -4.44 2.71
N GLN A 134 -1.77 -3.67 2.68
CA GLN A 134 -0.50 -3.99 3.33
C GLN A 134 -0.65 -4.06 4.86
N ALA A 135 -1.40 -3.14 5.47
CA ALA A 135 -1.67 -3.16 6.90
C ALA A 135 -2.50 -4.38 7.33
N LYS A 136 -3.50 -4.77 6.50
CA LYS A 136 -4.27 -6.02 6.70
C LYS A 136 -3.38 -7.25 6.60
N ALA A 137 -2.48 -7.33 5.62
CA ALA A 137 -1.50 -8.41 5.49
C ALA A 137 -0.57 -8.47 6.73
N LYS A 138 -0.08 -7.31 7.20
CA LYS A 138 0.72 -7.21 8.43
C LYS A 138 -0.05 -7.67 9.68
N ALA A 139 -1.36 -7.52 9.69
CA ALA A 139 -2.25 -8.04 10.74
C ALA A 139 -2.54 -9.55 10.61
N GLY A 140 -2.19 -10.18 9.49
CA GLY A 140 -2.51 -11.57 9.15
C GLY A 140 -3.88 -11.77 8.49
N ASP A 141 -4.58 -10.69 8.17
CA ASP A 141 -5.93 -10.71 7.56
C ASP A 141 -5.86 -10.72 6.04
N TYR A 142 -5.27 -11.79 5.49
CA TYR A 142 -5.13 -11.96 4.03
C TYR A 142 -6.49 -12.21 3.35
N ALA A 143 -7.39 -12.95 4.00
CA ALA A 143 -8.73 -13.19 3.46
C ALA A 143 -9.50 -11.88 3.32
N GLY A 144 -9.58 -11.10 4.40
CA GLY A 144 -10.26 -9.81 4.35
C GLY A 144 -9.60 -8.78 3.41
N ALA A 145 -8.30 -8.91 3.12
CA ALA A 145 -7.65 -8.08 2.10
C ALA A 145 -8.08 -8.51 0.68
N ILE A 146 -8.16 -9.82 0.40
CA ILE A 146 -8.65 -10.34 -0.89
C ILE A 146 -10.11 -9.93 -1.09
N ASP A 147 -10.95 -10.07 -0.08
CA ASP A 147 -12.36 -9.65 -0.13
C ASP A 147 -12.49 -8.14 -0.43
N ASN A 148 -11.59 -7.32 0.13
CA ASN A 148 -11.58 -5.88 -0.18
C ASN A 148 -11.12 -5.59 -1.62
N ILE A 149 -10.19 -6.37 -2.17
CA ILE A 149 -9.80 -6.26 -3.59
C ILE A 149 -10.98 -6.60 -4.49
N ASP A 150 -11.63 -7.72 -4.22
CA ASP A 150 -12.81 -8.19 -4.97
C ASP A 150 -13.94 -7.15 -4.91
N THR A 151 -14.26 -6.65 -3.72
CA THR A 151 -15.34 -5.68 -3.53
C THR A 151 -15.03 -4.32 -4.14
N TYR A 152 -13.85 -3.75 -3.92
CA TYR A 152 -13.56 -2.36 -4.31
C TYR A 152 -13.08 -2.24 -5.75
N TRP A 153 -12.05 -3.01 -6.14
CA TRP A 153 -11.55 -2.98 -7.53
C TRP A 153 -12.41 -3.84 -8.46
N GLY A 154 -13.02 -4.92 -7.94
CA GLY A 154 -14.02 -5.70 -8.67
C GLY A 154 -15.22 -4.85 -9.09
N ALA A 155 -15.69 -3.95 -8.22
CA ALA A 155 -16.76 -3.01 -8.56
C ALA A 155 -16.42 -2.08 -9.74
N MET A 156 -15.15 -1.69 -9.91
CA MET A 156 -14.74 -0.95 -11.12
C MET A 156 -14.90 -1.82 -12.37
N LEU A 157 -14.55 -3.12 -12.30
CA LEU A 157 -14.72 -4.07 -13.41
C LEU A 157 -16.21 -4.22 -13.75
N ASP A 158 -17.09 -4.31 -12.74
CA ASP A 158 -18.53 -4.38 -12.92
C ASP A 158 -19.09 -3.14 -13.62
N LEU A 159 -18.45 -1.98 -13.42
CA LEU A 159 -18.76 -0.74 -14.12
C LEU A 159 -18.06 -0.61 -15.47
N GLY A 160 -17.41 -1.66 -15.97
CA GLY A 160 -16.80 -1.71 -17.31
C GLY A 160 -15.35 -1.22 -17.36
N ALA A 161 -14.66 -1.11 -16.23
CA ALA A 161 -13.26 -0.71 -16.21
C ALA A 161 -12.36 -1.73 -16.92
N THR A 162 -11.46 -1.23 -17.78
CA THR A 162 -10.41 -2.01 -18.42
C THR A 162 -9.03 -1.65 -17.89
N THR A 163 -8.95 -0.58 -17.11
CA THR A 163 -7.74 -0.03 -16.47
C THR A 163 -8.08 0.44 -15.06
N PHE A 164 -7.07 0.79 -14.27
CA PHE A 164 -7.25 1.32 -12.92
C PHE A 164 -7.69 2.79 -12.98
N TRP A 165 -8.76 3.13 -12.28
CA TRP A 165 -9.28 4.49 -12.21
C TRP A 165 -8.57 5.34 -11.16
N GLU A 166 -8.44 6.64 -11.43
CA GLU A 166 -7.79 7.62 -10.55
C GLU A 166 -8.52 7.77 -9.22
N ASP A 167 -9.84 7.80 -9.27
CA ASP A 167 -10.73 7.91 -8.10
C ASP A 167 -11.89 6.92 -8.24
N PHE A 168 -12.41 6.47 -7.09
CA PHE A 168 -13.57 5.61 -7.02
C PHE A 168 -14.14 5.62 -5.60
N ASP A 169 -15.44 5.76 -5.47
CA ASP A 169 -16.18 5.52 -4.24
C ASP A 169 -17.17 4.37 -4.47
N ILE A 170 -17.16 3.39 -3.57
CA ILE A 170 -18.06 2.22 -3.65
C ILE A 170 -19.54 2.62 -3.73
N LYS A 171 -19.90 3.79 -3.19
CA LYS A 171 -21.27 4.35 -3.25
C LYS A 171 -21.72 4.74 -4.65
N TRP A 172 -20.81 4.85 -5.61
CA TRP A 172 -21.20 5.11 -7.00
C TRP A 172 -22.03 3.97 -7.60
N LEU A 173 -21.85 2.73 -7.09
CA LEU A 173 -22.61 1.58 -7.52
C LEU A 173 -24.12 1.76 -7.39
N ASP A 174 -24.60 2.59 -6.46
CA ASP A 174 -26.02 2.81 -6.24
C ASP A 174 -26.71 3.30 -7.52
N ASN A 175 -26.00 4.13 -8.32
CA ASN A 175 -26.63 4.76 -9.49
C ASN A 175 -25.73 4.89 -10.73
N ALA A 176 -24.49 4.39 -10.70
CA ALA A 176 -23.58 4.47 -11.84
C ALA A 176 -24.08 3.65 -13.03
N ALA A 177 -23.89 4.18 -14.23
CA ALA A 177 -23.92 3.41 -15.47
C ALA A 177 -22.53 2.78 -15.71
N ARG A 178 -22.49 1.70 -16.50
CA ARG A 178 -21.23 1.18 -17.02
C ARG A 178 -20.61 2.19 -17.99
N ILE A 179 -19.28 2.23 -18.01
CA ILE A 179 -18.53 3.18 -18.89
C ILE A 179 -18.45 2.73 -20.36
N ASP A 180 -18.75 1.47 -20.64
CA ASP A 180 -18.64 0.84 -21.94
C ASP A 180 -20.01 0.71 -22.67
N GLU A 181 -21.05 1.38 -22.15
CA GLU A 181 -22.38 1.42 -22.74
C GLU A 181 -23.00 2.82 -22.73
N LEU A 182 -24.06 3.02 -23.48
CA LEU A 182 -24.83 4.25 -23.41
C LEU A 182 -25.50 4.34 -22.04
N VAL A 183 -25.47 5.54 -21.44
CA VAL A 183 -26.04 5.76 -20.11
C VAL A 183 -27.56 5.49 -20.13
N PRO A 184 -28.05 4.48 -19.40
CA PRO A 184 -29.48 4.19 -19.33
C PRO A 184 -30.26 5.32 -18.63
N GLU A 185 -31.56 5.42 -18.89
CA GLU A 185 -32.44 6.35 -18.19
C GLU A 185 -32.37 6.11 -16.67
N GLY A 186 -32.21 7.18 -15.91
CA GLY A 186 -32.13 7.17 -14.44
C GLY A 186 -30.74 6.77 -13.89
N LYS A 187 -29.76 6.45 -14.73
CA LYS A 187 -28.37 6.21 -14.32
C LYS A 187 -27.48 7.42 -14.53
N VAL A 188 -26.33 7.40 -13.89
CA VAL A 188 -25.35 8.50 -13.91
C VAL A 188 -24.10 8.07 -14.68
N ASP A 189 -23.66 8.93 -15.59
CA ASP A 189 -22.38 8.77 -16.27
C ASP A 189 -21.22 8.95 -15.29
N VAL A 190 -20.44 7.88 -15.09
CA VAL A 190 -19.31 7.88 -14.16
C VAL A 190 -18.29 8.96 -14.52
N HIS A 191 -17.90 9.04 -15.81
CA HIS A 191 -16.85 9.94 -16.24
C HIS A 191 -17.26 11.41 -16.19
N ARG A 192 -18.51 11.71 -16.49
CA ARG A 192 -19.03 13.08 -16.52
C ARG A 192 -19.37 13.64 -15.15
N SER A 193 -19.94 12.80 -14.28
CA SER A 193 -20.70 13.26 -13.12
C SER A 193 -20.10 12.88 -11.78
N TYR A 194 -19.31 11.81 -11.73
CA TYR A 194 -18.64 11.39 -10.52
C TYR A 194 -17.22 11.94 -10.41
N GLY A 195 -16.63 11.74 -9.24
CA GLY A 195 -15.36 12.27 -8.83
C GLY A 195 -15.52 13.44 -7.85
N ASP A 196 -14.51 13.61 -7.00
CA ASP A 196 -14.44 14.71 -6.05
C ASP A 196 -13.08 15.44 -6.18
N PHE A 197 -12.89 16.50 -5.43
CA PHE A 197 -11.68 17.31 -5.40
C PHE A 197 -11.26 17.80 -6.80
N CYS A 198 -10.10 17.38 -7.29
CA CYS A 198 -9.60 17.71 -8.62
C CYS A 198 -10.06 16.74 -9.72
N TYR A 199 -10.73 15.65 -9.38
CA TYR A 199 -11.14 14.58 -10.31
C TYR A 199 -12.52 14.77 -10.94
N LYS A 200 -13.12 15.95 -10.80
CA LYS A 200 -14.49 16.22 -11.24
C LYS A 200 -14.64 16.17 -12.75
N GLY A 201 -15.71 15.53 -13.20
CA GLY A 201 -16.09 15.43 -14.60
C GLY A 201 -14.99 14.77 -15.43
N PHE A 202 -14.85 15.17 -16.68
CA PHE A 202 -13.88 14.59 -17.62
C PHE A 202 -12.40 14.78 -17.25
N ARG A 203 -12.09 15.40 -16.13
CA ARG A 203 -10.75 15.42 -15.59
C ARG A 203 -10.38 14.13 -14.86
N HIS A 204 -11.35 13.34 -14.45
CA HIS A 204 -11.14 12.05 -13.82
C HIS A 204 -10.49 11.08 -14.83
N SER A 205 -9.32 10.55 -14.51
CA SER A 205 -8.61 9.60 -15.37
C SER A 205 -9.08 8.18 -15.13
N PHE A 206 -9.42 7.47 -16.21
CA PHE A 206 -9.71 6.04 -16.16
C PHE A 206 -8.48 5.15 -16.38
N CYS A 207 -7.29 5.74 -16.51
CA CYS A 207 -6.03 5.01 -16.64
C CYS A 207 -4.97 5.66 -15.73
N HIS A 208 -4.98 5.29 -14.43
CA HIS A 208 -4.16 5.94 -13.42
C HIS A 208 -3.38 4.92 -12.59
N GLY A 209 -2.05 4.92 -12.74
CA GLY A 209 -1.16 3.91 -12.18
C GLY A 209 -1.17 3.81 -10.65
N TRP A 210 -1.49 4.87 -9.92
CA TRP A 210 -1.49 4.83 -8.45
C TRP A 210 -2.55 3.88 -7.87
N ALA A 211 -3.60 3.55 -8.65
CA ALA A 211 -4.65 2.62 -8.22
C ALA A 211 -4.29 1.13 -8.44
N SER A 212 -3.13 0.84 -9.05
CA SER A 212 -2.71 -0.52 -9.41
C SER A 212 -2.13 -1.34 -8.24
N GLY A 213 -2.18 -0.82 -7.02
CA GLY A 213 -1.67 -1.47 -5.81
C GLY A 213 -2.05 -2.94 -5.62
N PRO A 214 -3.28 -3.38 -5.94
CA PRO A 214 -3.67 -4.79 -5.84
C PRO A 214 -2.78 -5.75 -6.63
N THR A 215 -2.28 -5.34 -7.81
CA THR A 215 -1.41 -6.18 -8.64
C THR A 215 -0.11 -6.54 -7.91
N ALA A 216 0.53 -5.56 -7.28
CA ALA A 216 1.72 -5.79 -6.48
C ALA A 216 1.40 -6.60 -5.23
N TRP A 217 0.29 -6.28 -4.55
CA TRP A 217 -0.13 -6.97 -3.33
C TRP A 217 -0.45 -8.45 -3.56
N LEU A 218 -1.13 -8.79 -4.66
CA LEU A 218 -1.43 -10.16 -5.05
C LEU A 218 -0.14 -10.95 -5.34
N SER A 219 0.82 -10.33 -6.02
CA SER A 219 2.13 -10.97 -6.27
C SER A 219 2.91 -11.20 -4.97
N GLU A 220 2.92 -10.23 -4.06
CA GLU A 220 3.66 -10.31 -2.81
C GLU A 220 3.03 -11.28 -1.81
N HIS A 221 1.70 -11.30 -1.69
CA HIS A 221 1.02 -12.05 -0.62
C HIS A 221 0.30 -13.29 -1.13
N VAL A 222 -0.45 -13.24 -2.24
CA VAL A 222 -1.19 -14.42 -2.72
C VAL A 222 -0.24 -15.39 -3.43
N LEU A 223 0.60 -14.91 -4.35
CA LEU A 223 1.70 -15.72 -4.89
C LEU A 223 2.83 -15.89 -3.86
N GLY A 224 2.88 -15.00 -2.86
CA GLY A 224 3.80 -15.06 -1.74
C GLY A 224 5.26 -14.75 -2.10
N ILE A 225 5.51 -14.04 -3.20
CA ILE A 225 6.84 -13.80 -3.73
C ILE A 225 7.43 -12.53 -3.12
N SER A 226 8.49 -12.68 -2.32
CA SER A 226 9.21 -11.54 -1.72
C SER A 226 10.72 -11.69 -1.91
N ILE A 227 11.37 -10.56 -2.23
CA ILE A 227 12.82 -10.50 -2.44
C ILE A 227 13.51 -10.52 -1.08
N VAL A 228 14.39 -11.50 -0.84
CA VAL A 228 15.19 -11.63 0.38
C VAL A 228 16.56 -10.96 0.22
N GLU A 229 17.19 -11.16 -0.93
CA GLU A 229 18.48 -10.55 -1.26
C GLU A 229 18.35 -9.63 -2.49
N PRO A 230 18.98 -8.45 -2.46
CA PRO A 230 18.98 -7.54 -3.60
C PRO A 230 19.36 -8.22 -4.91
N GLY A 231 18.70 -7.84 -5.99
CA GLY A 231 18.91 -8.45 -7.31
C GLY A 231 18.26 -9.83 -7.46
N CYS A 232 17.35 -10.21 -6.56
CA CYS A 232 16.62 -11.50 -6.60
C CYS A 232 17.52 -12.75 -6.48
N LYS A 233 18.71 -12.64 -5.88
CA LYS A 233 19.59 -13.81 -5.63
C LYS A 233 18.94 -14.80 -4.67
N ALA A 234 18.17 -14.32 -3.71
CA ALA A 234 17.30 -15.12 -2.87
C ALA A 234 15.89 -14.53 -2.86
N VAL A 235 14.90 -15.40 -3.04
CA VAL A 235 13.47 -15.05 -3.10
C VAL A 235 12.72 -16.01 -2.17
N ARG A 236 11.87 -15.45 -1.30
CA ARG A 236 10.95 -16.23 -0.47
C ARG A 236 9.66 -16.47 -1.23
N VAL A 237 9.13 -17.69 -1.12
CA VAL A 237 7.81 -18.04 -1.64
C VAL A 237 6.96 -18.55 -0.47
N ARG A 238 6.02 -17.71 -0.01
CA ARG A 238 5.11 -18.01 1.09
C ARG A 238 3.69 -17.52 0.76
N PRO A 239 2.86 -18.38 0.12
CA PRO A 239 1.53 -17.99 -0.34
C PRO A 239 0.53 -17.84 0.81
N HIS A 240 -0.40 -16.90 0.64
CA HIS A 240 -1.57 -16.71 1.49
C HIS A 240 -2.83 -16.65 0.63
N LEU A 241 -3.47 -17.80 0.40
CA LEU A 241 -4.59 -17.91 -0.53
C LEU A 241 -5.91 -17.30 0.01
N GLY A 242 -5.98 -16.95 1.32
CA GLY A 242 -7.25 -16.49 1.90
C GLY A 242 -8.38 -17.49 1.61
N GLY A 243 -9.43 -17.04 0.93
CA GLY A 243 -10.56 -17.89 0.48
C GLY A 243 -10.32 -18.62 -0.85
N LEU A 244 -9.23 -18.32 -1.56
CA LEU A 244 -8.98 -18.88 -2.89
C LEU A 244 -8.62 -20.37 -2.83
N GLN A 245 -9.07 -21.13 -3.85
CA GLN A 245 -8.75 -22.54 -4.00
C GLN A 245 -7.37 -22.75 -4.63
N TRP A 246 -6.97 -21.83 -5.49
CA TRP A 246 -5.67 -21.87 -6.16
C TRP A 246 -5.24 -20.47 -6.57
N ALA A 247 -3.95 -20.32 -6.82
CA ALA A 247 -3.35 -19.14 -7.45
C ALA A 247 -2.14 -19.56 -8.26
N GLU A 248 -1.94 -18.93 -9.41
CA GLU A 248 -0.72 -19.11 -10.20
C GLU A 248 -0.26 -17.79 -10.80
N GLY A 249 1.03 -17.67 -11.04
CA GLY A 249 1.59 -16.50 -11.65
C GLY A 249 3.09 -16.59 -11.88
N THR A 250 3.62 -15.52 -12.43
CA THR A 250 5.03 -15.38 -12.75
C THR A 250 5.60 -14.11 -12.15
N PHE A 251 6.90 -14.15 -11.85
CA PHE A 251 7.64 -13.00 -11.33
C PHE A 251 8.97 -12.87 -12.08
N PRO A 252 9.22 -11.73 -12.76
CA PRO A 252 10.46 -11.50 -13.50
C PRO A 252 11.62 -11.22 -12.55
N THR A 253 12.78 -11.80 -12.86
CA THR A 253 14.04 -11.50 -12.18
C THR A 253 15.15 -11.24 -13.20
N PRO A 254 16.28 -10.65 -12.80
CA PRO A 254 17.44 -10.51 -13.69
C PRO A 254 17.99 -11.83 -14.25
N TYR A 255 17.63 -12.96 -13.65
CA TYR A 255 18.06 -14.31 -14.05
C TYR A 255 17.06 -15.06 -14.94
N GLY A 256 15.87 -14.50 -15.14
CA GLY A 256 14.73 -15.11 -15.80
C GLY A 256 13.47 -15.11 -14.93
N VAL A 257 12.46 -15.86 -15.33
CA VAL A 257 11.14 -15.82 -14.72
C VAL A 257 11.01 -16.91 -13.64
N ILE A 258 10.52 -16.54 -12.46
CA ILE A 258 10.00 -17.47 -11.46
C ILE A 258 8.54 -17.74 -11.80
N SER A 259 8.12 -19.01 -11.79
CA SER A 259 6.72 -19.42 -11.94
C SER A 259 6.27 -20.16 -10.68
N VAL A 260 5.10 -19.83 -10.20
CA VAL A 260 4.50 -20.49 -9.03
C VAL A 260 3.05 -20.88 -9.32
N ARG A 261 2.64 -22.04 -8.77
CA ARG A 261 1.26 -22.45 -8.69
C ARG A 261 1.02 -23.05 -7.31
N HIS A 262 -0.02 -22.56 -6.66
CA HIS A 262 -0.45 -22.96 -5.32
C HIS A 262 -1.85 -23.51 -5.38
N GLU A 263 -2.11 -24.63 -4.71
CA GLU A 263 -3.42 -25.28 -4.68
C GLU A 263 -3.76 -25.69 -3.23
N ARG A 264 -4.96 -25.32 -2.79
CA ARG A 264 -5.51 -25.76 -1.52
C ARG A 264 -5.92 -27.22 -1.61
N GLN A 265 -5.46 -28.02 -0.68
CA GLN A 265 -5.82 -29.43 -0.58
C GLN A 265 -7.07 -29.59 0.28
N GLY A 266 -7.71 -30.77 0.23
CA GLY A 266 -8.91 -31.07 1.00
C GLY A 266 -8.74 -31.02 2.53
N ASP A 267 -7.50 -31.13 3.02
CA ASP A 267 -7.14 -30.99 4.44
C ASP A 267 -6.82 -29.53 4.83
N GLY A 268 -6.99 -28.56 3.90
CA GLY A 268 -6.71 -27.15 4.10
C GLY A 268 -5.25 -26.73 3.91
N THR A 269 -4.32 -27.67 3.72
CA THR A 269 -2.91 -27.35 3.42
C THR A 269 -2.77 -26.75 2.01
N VAL A 270 -1.67 -26.06 1.74
CA VAL A 270 -1.37 -25.47 0.43
C VAL A 270 -0.18 -26.20 -0.19
N LYS A 271 -0.42 -26.88 -1.32
CA LYS A 271 0.62 -27.47 -2.14
C LYS A 271 1.12 -26.46 -3.15
N SER A 272 2.45 -26.29 -3.23
CA SER A 272 3.10 -25.32 -4.13
C SER A 272 4.00 -26.03 -5.13
N LYS A 273 3.84 -25.68 -6.41
CA LYS A 273 4.78 -25.99 -7.48
C LYS A 273 5.52 -24.70 -7.82
N ILE A 274 6.87 -24.71 -7.70
CA ILE A 274 7.72 -23.56 -7.91
C ILE A 274 8.78 -23.93 -8.94
N SER A 275 8.94 -23.09 -9.96
CA SER A 275 10.04 -23.15 -10.92
C SER A 275 10.80 -21.83 -10.87
N ALA A 276 12.11 -21.90 -10.69
CA ALA A 276 12.99 -20.74 -10.64
C ALA A 276 14.17 -20.90 -11.58
N PRO A 277 14.67 -19.82 -12.19
CA PRO A 277 15.84 -19.87 -13.06
C PRO A 277 17.11 -20.15 -12.25
N LYS A 278 18.15 -20.68 -12.93
CA LYS A 278 19.47 -20.85 -12.35
C LYS A 278 20.00 -19.50 -11.85
N GLY A 279 20.48 -19.46 -10.61
CA GLY A 279 20.97 -18.24 -9.96
C GLY A 279 19.99 -17.59 -8.97
N VAL A 280 18.74 -18.08 -8.90
CA VAL A 280 17.76 -17.67 -7.88
C VAL A 280 17.60 -18.78 -6.84
N LYS A 281 17.91 -18.46 -5.57
CA LYS A 281 17.68 -19.35 -4.44
C LYS A 281 16.25 -19.15 -3.90
N ILE A 282 15.46 -20.22 -3.88
CA ILE A 282 14.14 -20.17 -3.23
C ILE A 282 14.28 -20.47 -1.74
N VAL A 283 13.75 -19.57 -0.91
CA VAL A 283 13.62 -19.70 0.55
C VAL A 283 12.14 -19.91 0.87
N ARG A 284 11.82 -20.88 1.72
CA ARG A 284 10.45 -21.18 2.17
C ARG A 284 10.17 -20.57 3.53
#